data_bdc9169adc162265788316b1ea57c4ef
#
_entry.id   bdc9169adc162265788316b1ea57c4ef
#
_cell.length_a   1.000
_cell.length_b   1.000
_cell.length_c   1.000
_cell.angle_alpha   90.00
_cell.angle_beta   90.00
_cell.angle_gamma   90.00
#
_symmetry.space_group_name_H-M   'P 1'
#
loop_
_entity.id
_entity.type
_entity.pdbx_description
1 polymer ?
#
loop_
_entity_poly.entity_id
_entity_poly.type
_entity_poly.pdbx_seq_one_letter_code
_entity_poly.pdbx_strand_id
1 'polypeptide(L)'
;MKNLQSIKFWIFDLDNTLYSGNTKVFEQVDKKMTEYISKKLKVDKEEAKKIQKKYFHEYNTTLNGMIKNHKINANEFLEFVHDINIDFLQKDLALAKEIEKLDGIKIIFTNGSRKHALNVTKRLGIDQLFDDIFDIVDCDFIPKPLMEPYKKLVKKHKIDPKLCVLVEDIARTVSYTHLTLPTIYSV
;
A
#
# COMPACT_ATOMS: atom_id res chain seq x y z
N MET A 1 -11.49 15.83 -19.63
CA MET A 1 -10.29 15.19 -19.05
C MET A 1 -9.43 16.30 -18.46
N LYS A 2 -8.99 16.21 -17.19
CA LYS A 2 -8.02 17.17 -16.64
C LYS A 2 -6.73 17.04 -17.45
N ASN A 3 -6.10 18.19 -17.75
CA ASN A 3 -4.84 18.21 -18.46
C ASN A 3 -3.74 17.62 -17.54
N LEU A 4 -3.22 16.44 -17.86
CA LEU A 4 -2.17 15.76 -17.07
C LEU A 4 -0.90 16.61 -16.94
N GLN A 5 -0.68 17.57 -17.84
CA GLN A 5 0.45 18.51 -17.78
C GLN A 5 0.41 19.48 -16.58
N SER A 6 -0.75 19.63 -15.92
CA SER A 6 -0.89 20.45 -14.72
C SER A 6 -0.63 19.69 -13.42
N ILE A 7 -0.45 18.38 -13.47
CA ILE A 7 -0.25 17.54 -12.29
C ILE A 7 1.17 17.76 -11.75
N LYS A 8 1.25 17.96 -10.43
CA LYS A 8 2.50 18.16 -9.69
C LYS A 8 2.81 17.05 -8.70
N PHE A 9 1.80 16.24 -8.34
CA PHE A 9 1.94 15.16 -7.37
C PHE A 9 1.29 13.89 -7.92
N TRP A 10 2.08 12.83 -7.96
CA TRP A 10 1.67 11.50 -8.37
C TRP A 10 1.78 10.58 -7.16
N ILE A 11 0.65 10.12 -6.66
CA ILE A 11 0.58 9.24 -5.50
C ILE A 11 0.23 7.84 -6.00
N PHE A 12 1.10 6.89 -5.73
CA PHE A 12 0.93 5.51 -6.17
C PHE A 12 0.70 4.62 -4.96
N ASP A 13 -0.32 3.81 -4.99
CA ASP A 13 -0.33 2.62 -4.17
C ASP A 13 0.75 1.64 -4.65
N LEU A 14 1.10 0.65 -3.84
CA LEU A 14 2.14 -0.32 -4.13
C LEU A 14 1.58 -1.66 -4.59
N ASP A 15 0.86 -2.34 -3.66
CA ASP A 15 0.51 -3.75 -3.81
C ASP A 15 -0.64 -3.92 -4.81
N ASN A 16 -0.41 -4.69 -5.87
CA ASN A 16 -1.28 -4.87 -7.03
C ASN A 16 -1.49 -3.61 -7.90
N THR A 17 -0.77 -2.53 -7.61
CA THR A 17 -0.78 -1.28 -8.39
C THR A 17 0.51 -1.11 -9.19
N LEU A 18 1.70 -1.13 -8.54
CA LEU A 18 3.00 -1.05 -9.21
C LEU A 18 3.50 -2.41 -9.73
N TYR A 19 2.81 -3.46 -9.40
CA TYR A 19 2.99 -4.79 -9.97
C TYR A 19 1.64 -5.50 -10.06
N SER A 20 1.48 -6.40 -11.01
CA SER A 20 0.21 -7.13 -11.19
C SER A 20 -0.09 -8.07 -10.02
N GLY A 21 -1.35 -8.14 -9.59
CA GLY A 21 -1.84 -9.10 -8.61
C GLY A 21 -1.57 -10.57 -8.98
N ASN A 22 -1.31 -10.86 -10.26
CA ASN A 22 -0.94 -12.19 -10.75
C ASN A 22 0.50 -12.60 -10.36
N THR A 23 1.32 -11.70 -9.79
CA THR A 23 2.74 -11.95 -9.47
C THR A 23 2.95 -12.81 -8.23
N LYS A 24 1.93 -13.19 -7.50
CA LYS A 24 2.02 -13.98 -6.25
C LYS A 24 2.76 -13.29 -5.09
N VAL A 25 3.12 -12.02 -5.20
CA VAL A 25 3.72 -11.26 -4.09
C VAL A 25 2.71 -11.15 -2.95
N PHE A 26 1.55 -10.57 -3.24
CA PHE A 26 0.50 -10.37 -2.23
C PHE A 26 -0.07 -11.70 -1.70
N GLU A 27 -0.09 -12.75 -2.52
CA GLU A 27 -0.50 -14.09 -2.07
C GLU A 27 0.40 -14.61 -0.93
N GLN A 28 1.71 -14.34 -0.99
CA GLN A 28 2.63 -14.73 0.09
C GLN A 28 2.37 -13.92 1.35
N VAL A 29 2.18 -12.58 1.22
CA VAL A 29 1.82 -11.71 2.34
C VAL A 29 0.54 -12.20 3.01
N ASP A 30 -0.48 -12.52 2.21
CA ASP A 30 -1.77 -13.05 2.68
C ASP A 30 -1.62 -14.37 3.46
N LYS A 31 -0.79 -15.29 2.97
CA LYS A 31 -0.45 -16.55 3.67
C LYS A 31 0.29 -16.27 4.99
N LYS A 32 1.26 -15.37 4.98
CA LYS A 32 2.01 -14.98 6.18
C LYS A 32 1.11 -14.32 7.24
N MET A 33 0.12 -13.51 6.83
CA MET A 33 -0.89 -12.97 7.76
C MET A 33 -1.66 -14.09 8.45
N THR A 34 -2.12 -15.10 7.68
CA THR A 34 -2.81 -16.27 8.24
C THR A 34 -1.92 -17.02 9.23
N GLU A 35 -0.64 -17.23 8.89
CA GLU A 35 0.33 -17.91 9.76
C GLU A 35 0.58 -17.12 11.06
N TYR A 36 0.74 -15.80 10.97
CA TYR A 36 0.93 -14.96 12.15
C TYR A 36 -0.26 -15.07 13.11
N ILE A 37 -1.49 -14.95 12.57
CA ILE A 37 -2.72 -15.06 13.36
C ILE A 37 -2.82 -16.43 14.02
N SER A 38 -2.60 -17.50 13.25
CA SER A 38 -2.62 -18.88 13.77
C SER A 38 -1.67 -19.07 14.95
N LYS A 39 -0.43 -18.63 14.81
CA LYS A 39 0.61 -18.70 15.88
C LYS A 39 0.24 -17.83 17.09
N LYS A 40 -0.18 -16.58 16.84
CA LYS A 40 -0.43 -15.60 17.90
C LYS A 40 -1.66 -15.93 18.73
N LEU A 41 -2.73 -16.42 18.08
CA LEU A 41 -4.00 -16.74 18.73
C LEU A 41 -4.14 -18.23 19.08
N LYS A 42 -3.18 -19.07 18.67
CA LYS A 42 -3.20 -20.52 18.88
C LYS A 42 -4.45 -21.19 18.30
N VAL A 43 -4.85 -20.78 17.10
CA VAL A 43 -5.96 -21.33 16.33
C VAL A 43 -5.42 -22.03 15.08
N ASP A 44 -6.22 -22.91 14.48
CA ASP A 44 -5.84 -23.52 13.21
C ASP A 44 -5.83 -22.50 12.04
N LYS A 45 -5.31 -22.91 10.89
CA LYS A 45 -5.17 -22.02 9.73
C LYS A 45 -6.52 -21.61 9.14
N GLU A 46 -7.54 -22.44 9.24
CA GLU A 46 -8.87 -22.15 8.72
C GLU A 46 -9.54 -21.04 9.54
N GLU A 47 -9.50 -21.16 10.86
CA GLU A 47 -10.02 -20.14 11.77
C GLU A 47 -9.19 -18.85 11.67
N ALA A 48 -7.86 -18.95 11.59
CA ALA A 48 -6.98 -17.79 11.37
C ALA A 48 -7.34 -17.03 10.08
N LYS A 49 -7.69 -17.74 9.00
CA LYS A 49 -8.12 -17.12 7.74
C LYS A 49 -9.47 -16.44 7.86
N LYS A 50 -10.40 -17.00 8.63
CA LYS A 50 -11.70 -16.35 8.92
C LYS A 50 -11.48 -15.05 9.71
N ILE A 51 -10.64 -15.08 10.75
CA ILE A 51 -10.26 -13.90 11.55
C ILE A 51 -9.60 -12.84 10.66
N GLN A 52 -8.66 -13.23 9.81
CA GLN A 52 -7.98 -12.34 8.86
C GLN A 52 -8.98 -11.59 7.98
N LYS A 53 -9.90 -12.30 7.33
CA LYS A 53 -10.93 -11.71 6.46
C LYS A 53 -11.88 -10.81 7.25
N LYS A 54 -12.34 -11.26 8.42
CA LYS A 54 -13.19 -10.46 9.31
C LYS A 54 -12.51 -9.12 9.65
N TYR A 55 -11.25 -9.15 10.06
CA TYR A 55 -10.54 -7.93 10.44
C TYR A 55 -10.28 -7.01 9.26
N PHE A 56 -9.99 -7.56 8.08
CA PHE A 56 -9.90 -6.75 6.87
C PHE A 56 -11.21 -5.99 6.58
N HIS A 57 -12.36 -6.63 6.73
CA HIS A 57 -13.66 -6.01 6.49
C HIS A 57 -14.05 -5.00 7.57
N GLU A 58 -13.84 -5.33 8.85
CA GLU A 58 -14.27 -4.50 9.98
C GLU A 58 -13.32 -3.33 10.27
N TYR A 59 -12.03 -3.51 10.03
CA TYR A 59 -10.97 -2.56 10.43
C TYR A 59 -10.13 -2.03 9.27
N ASN A 60 -10.53 -2.30 8.03
CA ASN A 60 -9.87 -1.93 6.77
C ASN A 60 -8.54 -2.63 6.49
N THR A 61 -7.84 -3.13 7.50
CA THR A 61 -6.68 -4.02 7.37
C THR A 61 -6.68 -5.07 8.47
N THR A 62 -6.09 -6.23 8.18
CA THR A 62 -5.83 -7.28 9.17
C THR A 62 -4.98 -6.75 10.33
N LEU A 63 -3.95 -5.97 10.05
CA LEU A 63 -3.08 -5.34 11.05
C LEU A 63 -3.88 -4.51 12.05
N ASN A 64 -4.74 -3.61 11.57
CA ASN A 64 -5.54 -2.74 12.44
C ASN A 64 -6.49 -3.54 13.34
N GLY A 65 -7.11 -4.61 12.80
CA GLY A 65 -7.91 -5.54 13.59
C GLY A 65 -7.09 -6.25 14.68
N MET A 66 -5.91 -6.72 14.34
CA MET A 66 -5.00 -7.38 15.30
C MET A 66 -4.51 -6.43 16.40
N ILE A 67 -4.18 -5.19 16.05
CA ILE A 67 -3.81 -4.16 17.05
C ILE A 67 -4.95 -3.92 18.02
N LYS A 68 -6.16 -3.65 17.51
CA LYS A 68 -7.32 -3.28 18.33
C LYS A 68 -7.80 -4.40 19.25
N ASN A 69 -7.85 -5.64 18.74
CA ASN A 69 -8.42 -6.76 19.47
C ASN A 69 -7.40 -7.55 20.30
N HIS A 70 -6.12 -7.56 19.89
CA HIS A 70 -5.09 -8.42 20.50
C HIS A 70 -3.84 -7.67 20.97
N LYS A 71 -3.81 -6.34 20.81
CA LYS A 71 -2.72 -5.45 21.28
C LYS A 71 -1.34 -5.95 20.82
N ILE A 72 -1.24 -6.44 19.59
CA ILE A 72 0.01 -6.92 19.04
C ILE A 72 0.99 -5.77 18.80
N ASN A 73 2.28 -6.09 18.71
CA ASN A 73 3.28 -5.16 18.18
C ASN A 73 3.14 -5.07 16.65
N ALA A 74 2.81 -3.88 16.17
CA ALA A 74 2.57 -3.64 14.74
C ALA A 74 3.83 -3.87 13.88
N ASN A 75 5.01 -3.46 14.38
CA ASN A 75 6.26 -3.64 13.65
C ASN A 75 6.64 -5.13 13.54
N GLU A 76 6.47 -5.90 14.63
CA GLU A 76 6.65 -7.37 14.60
C GLU A 76 5.75 -8.04 13.56
N PHE A 77 4.48 -7.62 13.50
CA PHE A 77 3.54 -8.12 12.49
C PHE A 77 4.02 -7.78 11.07
N LEU A 78 4.39 -6.53 10.81
CA LEU A 78 4.83 -6.07 9.49
C LEU A 78 6.12 -6.79 9.05
N GLU A 79 7.08 -6.96 9.96
CA GLU A 79 8.31 -7.72 9.67
C GLU A 79 8.00 -9.17 9.30
N PHE A 80 7.12 -9.82 10.06
CA PHE A 80 6.76 -11.20 9.80
C PHE A 80 6.03 -11.39 8.47
N VAL A 81 5.04 -10.54 8.17
CA VAL A 81 4.22 -10.73 6.96
C VAL A 81 4.93 -10.32 5.67
N HIS A 82 5.92 -9.43 5.76
CA HIS A 82 6.73 -9.01 4.62
C HIS A 82 8.05 -9.80 4.47
N ASP A 83 8.27 -10.81 5.30
CA ASP A 83 9.35 -11.80 5.12
C ASP A 83 8.94 -12.83 4.06
N ILE A 84 8.99 -12.41 2.80
CA ILE A 84 8.53 -13.14 1.62
C ILE A 84 9.63 -13.22 0.57
N ASN A 85 9.55 -14.22 -0.30
CA ASN A 85 10.44 -14.30 -1.45
C ASN A 85 9.88 -13.50 -2.63
N ILE A 86 10.66 -12.55 -3.11
CA ILE A 86 10.35 -11.72 -4.28
C ILE A 86 11.41 -11.84 -5.38
N ASP A 87 12.29 -12.86 -5.34
CA ASP A 87 13.37 -13.04 -6.31
C ASP A 87 12.88 -13.29 -7.73
N PHE A 88 11.66 -13.78 -7.88
CA PHE A 88 11.01 -13.98 -9.16
C PHE A 88 10.54 -12.68 -9.84
N LEU A 89 10.44 -11.57 -9.11
CA LEU A 89 10.14 -10.27 -9.71
C LEU A 89 11.31 -9.83 -10.60
N GLN A 90 10.98 -9.47 -11.83
CA GLN A 90 11.91 -8.95 -12.79
C GLN A 90 11.78 -7.44 -12.91
N LYS A 91 12.85 -6.78 -13.37
CA LYS A 91 12.80 -5.36 -13.69
C LYS A 91 11.72 -5.08 -14.73
N ASP A 92 10.89 -4.10 -14.46
CA ASP A 92 9.87 -3.64 -15.40
C ASP A 92 10.31 -2.33 -16.08
N LEU A 93 11.04 -2.50 -17.17
CA LEU A 93 11.57 -1.36 -17.95
C LEU A 93 10.45 -0.56 -18.62
N ALA A 94 9.32 -1.17 -18.93
CA ALA A 94 8.17 -0.47 -19.50
C ALA A 94 7.53 0.44 -18.46
N LEU A 95 7.26 -0.08 -17.27
CA LEU A 95 6.75 0.70 -16.14
C LEU A 95 7.71 1.84 -15.77
N ALA A 96 9.02 1.53 -15.65
CA ALA A 96 10.04 2.54 -15.34
C ALA A 96 9.99 3.70 -16.33
N LYS A 97 9.98 3.41 -17.63
CA LYS A 97 9.91 4.42 -18.69
C LYS A 97 8.64 5.27 -18.64
N GLU A 98 7.50 4.69 -18.27
CA GLU A 98 6.25 5.46 -18.15
C GLU A 98 6.26 6.34 -16.89
N ILE A 99 6.80 5.85 -15.76
CA ILE A 99 6.93 6.66 -14.54
C ILE A 99 7.93 7.82 -14.74
N GLU A 100 9.03 7.60 -15.47
CA GLU A 100 10.00 8.65 -15.78
C GLU A 100 9.42 9.82 -16.57
N LYS A 101 8.42 9.58 -17.44
CA LYS A 101 7.75 10.63 -18.21
C LYS A 101 6.83 11.55 -17.38
N LEU A 102 6.52 11.15 -16.15
CA LEU A 102 5.64 11.92 -15.28
C LEU A 102 6.43 13.05 -14.62
N ASP A 103 6.07 14.28 -14.95
CA ASP A 103 6.64 15.46 -14.30
C ASP A 103 6.08 15.64 -12.89
N GLY A 104 6.93 16.11 -11.95
CA GLY A 104 6.53 16.41 -10.59
C GLY A 104 6.93 15.33 -9.57
N ILE A 105 6.44 15.49 -8.35
CA ILE A 105 6.78 14.66 -7.18
C ILE A 105 6.00 13.35 -7.23
N LYS A 106 6.70 12.25 -7.07
CA LYS A 106 6.15 10.88 -7.09
C LYS A 106 6.31 10.24 -5.72
N ILE A 107 5.21 9.83 -5.11
CA ILE A 107 5.20 9.28 -3.75
C ILE A 107 4.49 7.92 -3.79
N ILE A 108 5.09 6.91 -3.17
CA ILE A 108 4.39 5.67 -2.87
C ILE A 108 3.61 5.85 -1.58
N PHE A 109 2.30 5.54 -1.60
CA PHE A 109 1.43 5.61 -0.43
C PHE A 109 0.78 4.24 -0.17
N THR A 110 1.29 3.50 0.80
CA THR A 110 0.94 2.10 1.02
C THR A 110 0.46 1.80 2.44
N ASN A 111 -0.41 0.79 2.59
CA ASN A 111 -0.72 0.16 3.88
C ASN A 111 0.34 -0.88 4.32
N GLY A 112 1.34 -1.14 3.49
CA GLY A 112 2.51 -1.94 3.82
C GLY A 112 3.59 -1.14 4.55
N SER A 113 4.72 -1.78 4.85
CA SER A 113 5.89 -1.11 5.45
C SER A 113 6.81 -0.52 4.38
N ARG A 114 7.53 0.53 4.73
CA ARG A 114 8.58 1.14 3.90
C ARG A 114 9.61 0.12 3.41
N LYS A 115 10.01 -0.81 4.27
CA LYS A 115 10.96 -1.89 3.93
C LYS A 115 10.41 -2.78 2.81
N HIS A 116 9.12 -3.17 2.90
CA HIS A 116 8.46 -3.95 1.86
C HIS A 116 8.44 -3.16 0.54
N ALA A 117 8.00 -1.91 0.57
CA ALA A 117 7.94 -1.05 -0.61
C ALA A 117 9.32 -0.89 -1.28
N LEU A 118 10.37 -0.64 -0.49
CA LEU A 118 11.75 -0.56 -1.01
C LEU A 118 12.22 -1.86 -1.66
N ASN A 119 11.92 -3.01 -1.04
CA ASN A 119 12.32 -4.30 -1.58
C ASN A 119 11.65 -4.57 -2.92
N VAL A 120 10.33 -4.34 -3.01
CA VAL A 120 9.55 -4.54 -4.24
C VAL A 120 10.03 -3.59 -5.34
N THR A 121 10.13 -2.29 -5.06
CA THR A 121 10.52 -1.29 -6.07
C THR A 121 11.94 -1.49 -6.57
N LYS A 122 12.89 -1.90 -5.72
CA LYS A 122 14.24 -2.30 -6.14
C LYS A 122 14.24 -3.47 -7.10
N ARG A 123 13.43 -4.50 -6.83
CA ARG A 123 13.29 -5.64 -7.74
C ARG A 123 12.71 -5.23 -9.08
N LEU A 124 11.72 -4.34 -9.08
CA LEU A 124 11.14 -3.78 -10.30
C LEU A 124 12.07 -2.80 -11.03
N GLY A 125 13.14 -2.31 -10.37
CA GLY A 125 14.07 -1.33 -10.92
C GLY A 125 13.50 0.08 -11.03
N ILE A 126 12.57 0.43 -10.14
CA ILE A 126 11.87 1.73 -10.13
C ILE A 126 12.05 2.52 -8.82
N ASP A 127 12.85 2.00 -7.88
CA ASP A 127 13.02 2.61 -6.55
C ASP A 127 13.56 4.04 -6.59
N GLN A 128 14.41 4.36 -7.59
CA GLN A 128 14.98 5.70 -7.75
C GLN A 128 14.03 6.71 -8.44
N LEU A 129 12.85 6.26 -8.87
CA LEU A 129 11.87 7.11 -9.55
C LEU A 129 10.88 7.77 -8.61
N PHE A 130 10.94 7.46 -7.31
CA PHE A 130 10.05 7.99 -6.29
C PHE A 130 10.80 8.89 -5.31
N ASP A 131 10.20 10.01 -4.99
CA ASP A 131 10.76 11.02 -4.07
C ASP A 131 10.58 10.62 -2.60
N ASP A 132 9.51 9.89 -2.27
CA ASP A 132 9.28 9.34 -0.91
C ASP A 132 8.38 8.10 -0.95
N ILE A 133 8.44 7.34 0.14
CA ILE A 133 7.49 6.29 0.49
C ILE A 133 6.79 6.74 1.77
N PHE A 134 5.46 6.88 1.71
CA PHE A 134 4.61 7.19 2.84
C PHE A 134 3.86 5.92 3.23
N ASP A 135 4.28 5.30 4.31
CA ASP A 135 3.87 3.97 4.70
C ASP A 135 2.87 3.97 5.86
N ILE A 136 2.47 2.78 6.30
CA ILE A 136 1.52 2.61 7.40
C ILE A 136 2.07 3.15 8.74
N VAL A 137 3.39 3.18 8.92
CA VAL A 137 4.04 3.72 10.13
C VAL A 137 3.96 5.24 10.15
N ASP A 138 4.18 5.91 9.00
CA ASP A 138 3.97 7.36 8.84
C ASP A 138 2.50 7.75 9.16
N CYS A 139 1.58 6.78 9.03
CA CYS A 139 0.15 6.95 9.33
C CYS A 139 -0.24 6.59 10.78
N ASP A 140 0.71 6.33 11.68
CA ASP A 140 0.46 5.81 13.05
C ASP A 140 -0.42 4.55 13.03
N PHE A 141 -0.20 3.66 12.06
CA PHE A 141 -0.94 2.43 11.81
C PHE A 141 -2.44 2.62 11.50
N ILE A 142 -2.86 3.84 11.16
CA ILE A 142 -4.19 4.13 10.64
C ILE A 142 -4.21 3.83 9.14
N PRO A 143 -5.01 2.86 8.65
CA PRO A 143 -4.90 2.44 7.26
C PRO A 143 -5.72 3.29 6.27
N LYS A 144 -5.33 3.29 5.00
CA LYS A 144 -6.25 3.58 3.92
C LYS A 144 -7.44 2.60 3.99
N PRO A 145 -8.69 2.99 3.70
CA PRO A 145 -9.14 4.26 3.11
C PRO A 145 -9.60 5.31 4.13
N LEU A 146 -9.21 5.21 5.41
CA LEU A 146 -9.57 6.21 6.40
C LEU A 146 -8.99 7.58 6.01
N MET A 147 -9.69 8.67 6.37
CA MET A 147 -9.34 10.04 5.96
C MET A 147 -8.01 10.53 6.56
N GLU A 148 -7.68 10.06 7.76
CA GLU A 148 -6.52 10.56 8.51
C GLU A 148 -5.17 10.34 7.78
N PRO A 149 -4.86 9.16 7.21
CA PRO A 149 -3.67 8.94 6.38
C PRO A 149 -3.51 9.96 5.25
N TYR A 150 -4.60 10.28 4.55
CA TYR A 150 -4.57 11.26 3.46
C TYR A 150 -4.27 12.67 3.95
N LYS A 151 -4.87 13.09 5.08
CA LYS A 151 -4.56 14.39 5.69
C LYS A 151 -3.10 14.50 6.10
N LYS A 152 -2.53 13.43 6.66
CA LYS A 152 -1.11 13.37 7.03
C LYS A 152 -0.21 13.47 5.80
N LEU A 153 -0.49 12.70 4.74
CA LEU A 153 0.24 12.76 3.48
C LEU A 153 0.22 14.18 2.89
N VAL A 154 -0.97 14.77 2.76
CA VAL A 154 -1.17 16.12 2.22
C VAL A 154 -0.40 17.15 3.03
N LYS A 155 -0.45 17.06 4.37
CA LYS A 155 0.27 17.97 5.27
C LYS A 155 1.79 17.82 5.17
N LYS A 156 2.30 16.58 5.19
CA LYS A 156 3.74 16.28 5.14
C LYS A 156 4.37 16.81 3.85
N HIS A 157 3.73 16.58 2.71
CA HIS A 157 4.26 16.94 1.40
C HIS A 157 3.71 18.24 0.83
N LYS A 158 2.87 18.96 1.59
CA LYS A 158 2.24 20.24 1.16
C LYS A 158 1.52 20.09 -0.17
N ILE A 159 0.81 18.97 -0.36
CA ILE A 159 0.12 18.63 -1.59
C ILE A 159 -1.08 19.56 -1.82
N ASP A 160 -1.18 20.14 -3.00
CA ASP A 160 -2.44 20.70 -3.48
C ASP A 160 -3.27 19.57 -4.12
N PRO A 161 -4.42 19.18 -3.52
CA PRO A 161 -5.24 18.10 -4.04
C PRO A 161 -5.73 18.32 -5.48
N LYS A 162 -5.80 19.58 -5.94
CA LYS A 162 -6.21 19.92 -7.31
C LYS A 162 -5.15 19.58 -8.35
N LEU A 163 -3.90 19.50 -7.93
CA LEU A 163 -2.71 19.22 -8.75
C LEU A 163 -2.14 17.83 -8.47
N CYS A 164 -2.94 16.95 -7.87
CA CYS A 164 -2.54 15.60 -7.48
C CYS A 164 -3.37 14.55 -8.23
N VAL A 165 -2.74 13.41 -8.51
CA VAL A 165 -3.38 12.19 -9.01
C VAL A 165 -3.04 11.05 -8.07
N LEU A 166 -4.03 10.23 -7.72
CA LEU A 166 -3.89 8.97 -7.00
C LEU A 166 -4.08 7.80 -7.99
N VAL A 167 -3.12 6.88 -7.99
CA VAL A 167 -3.16 5.62 -8.76
C VAL A 167 -3.33 4.48 -7.75
N GLU A 168 -4.43 3.71 -7.89
CA GLU A 168 -4.86 2.74 -6.87
C GLU A 168 -5.66 1.60 -7.52
N ASP A 169 -5.50 0.37 -7.04
CA ASP A 169 -6.25 -0.80 -7.54
C ASP A 169 -7.59 -1.02 -6.83
N ILE A 170 -7.77 -0.47 -5.62
CA ILE A 170 -8.96 -0.66 -4.81
C ILE A 170 -9.93 0.53 -4.94
N ALA A 171 -11.04 0.34 -5.67
CA ALA A 171 -12.08 1.36 -5.84
C ALA A 171 -12.64 1.93 -4.52
N ARG A 172 -12.70 1.12 -3.47
CA ARG A 172 -13.16 1.53 -2.12
C ARG A 172 -12.26 2.62 -1.51
N THR A 173 -10.97 2.58 -1.78
CA THR A 173 -10.00 3.58 -1.32
C THR A 173 -10.30 4.96 -1.87
N VAL A 174 -10.87 5.02 -3.07
CA VAL A 174 -11.20 6.24 -3.80
C VAL A 174 -12.51 6.86 -3.36
N SER A 175 -13.52 6.04 -3.04
CA SER A 175 -14.88 6.50 -2.68
C SER A 175 -14.91 7.35 -1.41
N TYR A 176 -13.92 7.23 -0.54
CA TYR A 176 -13.81 7.97 0.72
C TYR A 176 -12.92 9.21 0.63
N THR A 177 -12.26 9.45 -0.49
CA THR A 177 -11.49 10.69 -0.68
C THR A 177 -12.44 11.84 -1.02
N HIS A 178 -13.08 12.43 -0.02
CA HIS A 178 -13.71 13.76 -0.12
C HIS A 178 -12.68 14.89 -0.41
N LEU A 179 -11.41 14.58 -0.35
CA LEU A 179 -10.36 15.30 -1.06
C LEU A 179 -10.60 14.95 -2.53
N THR A 180 -11.04 15.90 -3.32
CA THR A 180 -11.32 15.77 -4.76
C THR A 180 -10.06 15.41 -5.56
N LEU A 181 -9.38 14.34 -5.16
CA LEU A 181 -8.23 13.79 -5.88
C LEU A 181 -8.76 13.10 -7.15
N PRO A 182 -8.36 13.53 -8.34
CA PRO A 182 -8.61 12.75 -9.53
C PRO A 182 -7.87 11.42 -9.39
N THR A 183 -8.59 10.33 -9.51
CA THR A 183 -8.04 8.98 -9.37
C THR A 183 -8.06 8.27 -10.69
N ILE A 184 -6.98 7.57 -10.99
CA ILE A 184 -6.86 6.66 -12.13
C ILE A 184 -6.81 5.24 -11.54
N TYR A 185 -7.71 4.38 -12.01
CA TYR A 185 -7.64 2.95 -11.70
C TYR A 185 -6.64 2.29 -12.64
N SER A 186 -5.69 1.53 -12.09
CA SER A 186 -5.00 0.52 -12.90
C SER A 186 -5.92 -0.69 -13.03
N VAL A 187 -6.21 -1.09 -14.26
CA VAL A 187 -6.95 -2.32 -14.59
C VAL A 187 -5.96 -3.47 -14.68
#